data_b62dd3beb5224b238c749ad418392776
#
_entry.id   b62dd3beb5224b238c749ad418392776
#
_cell.length_a   1.000
_cell.length_b   1.000
_cell.length_c   1.000
_cell.angle_alpha   90.00
_cell.angle_beta   90.00
_cell.angle_gamma   90.00
#
_symmetry.space_group_name_H-M   'P 1'
#
loop_
_entity.id
_entity.type
_entity.pdbx_description
1 polymer ?
#
loop_
_entity_poly.entity_id
_entity_poly.type
_entity_poly.pdbx_seq_one_letter_code
_entity_poly.pdbx_strand_id
1 'polypeptide(L)'
;MKLGTLAAAAVAVVLPTVTQAQGVAYVSSEKDHALAVLDLKTQAVVASVPTCKRPRHLQLTPDGKQLVVACGESAQADFIDLATRRSVRRVALGSDPEIFDITADGRTLYVSNEEDSALGIIDLPTGKRTGEIKVGGEPEGVKLAADGKSVFVTSEVAGVVHVVDLAGQKVVANIRAGKRPRRFALTPDGATLWVTNELDASVTVIDTARREAVATIRFEVKGARAADITPVGLLMSRDGRRAFVALGRANHVAFVDVATRKVTDLVLVGKRAWGLGLDRAEQRLYVVNGLSDDLTIVDVAAAKPLKTVKVGRVPHSVVLVE
;
A
#
# COMPACT_ATOMS: atom_id res chain seq x y z
N MET A 1 2.05 63.98 40.82
CA MET A 1 2.86 62.94 40.13
C MET A 1 2.13 61.60 40.28
N LYS A 2 1.51 61.08 39.18
CA LYS A 2 0.89 59.72 39.17
C LYS A 2 1.79 58.85 38.32
N LEU A 3 2.43 57.87 38.94
CA LEU A 3 3.15 56.83 38.22
C LEU A 3 2.13 55.85 37.60
N GLY A 4 2.18 55.73 36.30
CA GLY A 4 1.42 54.69 35.56
C GLY A 4 2.27 53.42 35.49
N THR A 5 1.71 52.33 35.99
CA THR A 5 2.28 50.97 35.87
C THR A 5 1.93 50.41 34.50
N LEU A 6 2.95 50.15 33.67
CA LEU A 6 2.81 49.37 32.43
C LEU A 6 2.78 47.88 32.79
N ALA A 7 1.66 47.23 32.48
CA ALA A 7 1.56 45.78 32.53
C ALA A 7 2.08 45.18 31.20
N ALA A 8 3.16 44.42 31.26
CA ALA A 8 3.63 43.65 30.10
C ALA A 8 2.82 42.36 29.97
N ALA A 9 2.09 42.23 28.87
CA ALA A 9 1.40 41.00 28.52
C ALA A 9 2.37 39.99 27.88
N ALA A 10 2.66 38.91 28.58
CA ALA A 10 3.43 37.80 28.03
C ALA A 10 2.56 36.98 27.10
N VAL A 11 2.88 36.98 25.80
CA VAL A 11 2.27 36.11 24.81
C VAL A 11 2.93 34.72 24.94
N ALA A 12 2.19 33.74 25.45
CA ALA A 12 2.63 32.35 25.47
C ALA A 12 2.54 31.79 24.05
N VAL A 13 3.67 31.54 23.41
CA VAL A 13 3.76 30.80 22.15
C VAL A 13 3.53 29.31 22.47
N VAL A 14 2.33 28.80 22.17
CA VAL A 14 2.04 27.37 22.22
C VAL A 14 2.68 26.74 20.98
N LEU A 15 3.85 26.14 21.14
CA LEU A 15 4.44 25.29 20.10
C LEU A 15 3.57 24.03 19.97
N PRO A 16 3.17 23.64 18.74
CA PRO A 16 2.45 22.40 18.55
C PRO A 16 3.34 21.23 19.01
N THR A 17 2.89 20.51 20.02
CA THR A 17 3.53 19.25 20.43
C THR A 17 3.32 18.24 19.32
N VAL A 18 4.38 17.91 18.59
CA VAL A 18 4.37 16.78 17.64
C VAL A 18 4.19 15.52 18.48
N THR A 19 2.97 15.00 18.49
CA THR A 19 2.67 13.72 19.14
C THR A 19 3.40 12.64 18.35
N GLN A 20 4.43 12.03 18.94
CA GLN A 20 5.10 10.87 18.32
C GLN A 20 4.10 9.72 18.22
N ALA A 21 4.01 9.10 17.05
CA ALA A 21 3.22 7.91 16.84
C ALA A 21 3.61 6.83 17.84
N GLN A 22 2.61 6.22 18.48
CA GLN A 22 2.82 5.06 19.36
C GLN A 22 2.39 3.83 18.55
N GLY A 23 3.18 2.77 18.60
CA GLY A 23 2.90 1.55 17.86
C GLY A 23 4.13 1.01 17.13
N VAL A 24 3.88 0.12 16.19
CA VAL A 24 4.95 -0.50 15.39
C VAL A 24 4.55 -0.55 13.92
N ALA A 25 5.55 -0.54 13.04
CA ALA A 25 5.39 -0.89 11.63
C ALA A 25 5.98 -2.29 11.37
N TYR A 26 5.22 -3.14 10.70
CA TYR A 26 5.69 -4.41 10.16
C TYR A 26 6.10 -4.20 8.71
N VAL A 27 7.32 -4.61 8.37
CA VAL A 27 7.87 -4.51 7.02
C VAL A 27 8.24 -5.90 6.53
N SER A 28 7.66 -6.36 5.42
CA SER A 28 8.03 -7.64 4.83
C SER A 28 9.41 -7.56 4.16
N SER A 29 10.27 -8.54 4.44
CA SER A 29 11.61 -8.69 3.89
C SER A 29 11.67 -9.96 3.06
N GLU A 30 11.63 -9.83 1.72
CA GLU A 30 11.49 -10.98 0.82
C GLU A 30 12.62 -12.00 0.98
N LYS A 31 13.88 -11.53 1.07
CA LYS A 31 15.07 -12.36 1.11
C LYS A 31 15.45 -12.86 2.51
N ASP A 32 14.85 -12.29 3.55
CA ASP A 32 15.07 -12.73 4.92
C ASP A 32 13.95 -13.67 5.40
N HIS A 33 12.87 -13.82 4.62
CA HIS A 33 11.70 -14.62 4.97
C HIS A 33 11.12 -14.24 6.35
N ALA A 34 11.09 -12.94 6.61
CA ALA A 34 10.75 -12.38 7.91
C ALA A 34 10.05 -11.03 7.77
N LEU A 35 9.46 -10.59 8.86
CA LEU A 35 8.94 -9.23 9.03
C LEU A 35 9.87 -8.48 9.98
N ALA A 36 10.42 -7.35 9.55
CA ALA A 36 11.06 -6.42 10.48
C ALA A 36 9.98 -5.65 11.24
N VAL A 37 10.15 -5.50 12.55
CA VAL A 37 9.26 -4.73 13.42
C VAL A 37 9.96 -3.44 13.81
N LEU A 38 9.48 -2.32 13.26
CA LEU A 38 9.99 -0.98 13.53
C LEU A 38 9.12 -0.32 14.60
N ASP A 39 9.70 0.08 15.72
CA ASP A 39 9.04 0.90 16.72
C ASP A 39 8.88 2.34 16.21
N LEU A 40 7.65 2.85 16.18
CA LEU A 40 7.34 4.15 15.58
C LEU A 40 7.86 5.32 16.41
N LYS A 41 7.99 5.16 17.73
CA LYS A 41 8.49 6.19 18.64
C LYS A 41 10.01 6.35 18.55
N THR A 42 10.74 5.24 18.65
CA THR A 42 12.22 5.26 18.60
C THR A 42 12.76 5.26 17.17
N GLN A 43 11.90 4.90 16.20
CA GLN A 43 12.27 4.73 14.79
C GLN A 43 13.47 3.79 14.63
N ALA A 44 13.41 2.66 15.33
CA ALA A 44 14.42 1.61 15.29
C ALA A 44 13.75 0.24 15.13
N VAL A 45 14.42 -0.69 14.45
CA VAL A 45 13.97 -2.08 14.36
C VAL A 45 14.19 -2.73 15.74
N VAL A 46 13.11 -3.24 16.32
CA VAL A 46 13.10 -3.83 17.68
C VAL A 46 12.91 -5.35 17.67
N ALA A 47 12.47 -5.92 16.55
CA ALA A 47 12.31 -7.36 16.41
C ALA A 47 12.34 -7.78 14.94
N SER A 48 12.56 -9.09 14.72
CA SER A 48 12.33 -9.78 13.45
C SER A 48 11.40 -10.96 13.73
N VAL A 49 10.33 -11.07 12.94
CA VAL A 49 9.33 -12.13 13.06
C VAL A 49 9.47 -13.06 11.86
N PRO A 50 9.92 -14.30 12.04
CA PRO A 50 10.00 -15.27 10.96
C PRO A 50 8.62 -15.55 10.37
N THR A 51 8.55 -15.69 9.04
CA THR A 51 7.33 -16.04 8.32
C THR A 51 7.63 -17.05 7.19
N CYS A 52 6.73 -17.21 6.24
CA CYS A 52 6.93 -18.06 5.08
C CYS A 52 7.85 -17.43 4.02
N LYS A 53 8.25 -18.20 2.99
CA LYS A 53 9.24 -17.75 2.00
C LYS A 53 8.70 -16.69 1.06
N ARG A 54 9.49 -15.64 0.81
CA ARG A 54 9.19 -14.49 -0.04
C ARG A 54 7.93 -13.75 0.42
N PRO A 55 7.92 -13.20 1.67
CA PRO A 55 6.80 -12.41 2.16
C PRO A 55 6.69 -11.10 1.37
N ARG A 56 5.50 -10.82 0.85
CA ARG A 56 5.22 -9.66 0.00
C ARG A 56 4.12 -8.79 0.61
N HIS A 57 2.88 -8.96 0.18
CA HIS A 57 1.77 -8.15 0.64
C HIS A 57 1.43 -8.42 2.10
N LEU A 58 1.09 -7.34 2.82
CA LEU A 58 0.69 -7.33 4.21
C LEU A 58 -0.66 -6.63 4.36
N GLN A 59 -1.58 -7.24 5.11
CA GLN A 59 -2.86 -6.62 5.47
C GLN A 59 -3.29 -7.07 6.87
N LEU A 60 -3.86 -6.16 7.65
CA LEU A 60 -4.49 -6.51 8.91
C LEU A 60 -5.81 -7.24 8.67
N THR A 61 -6.13 -8.21 9.53
CA THR A 61 -7.50 -8.73 9.61
C THR A 61 -8.47 -7.61 10.02
N PRO A 62 -9.76 -7.68 9.62
CA PRO A 62 -10.73 -6.63 9.95
C PRO A 62 -10.90 -6.37 11.44
N ASP A 63 -10.67 -7.38 12.30
CA ASP A 63 -10.68 -7.25 13.75
C ASP A 63 -9.38 -6.65 14.34
N GLY A 64 -8.38 -6.38 13.50
CA GLY A 64 -7.10 -5.79 13.87
C GLY A 64 -6.20 -6.66 14.75
N LYS A 65 -6.51 -7.98 14.90
CA LYS A 65 -5.74 -8.85 15.80
C LYS A 65 -4.60 -9.60 15.15
N GLN A 66 -4.66 -9.78 13.83
CA GLN A 66 -3.67 -10.53 13.07
C GLN A 66 -3.18 -9.72 11.87
N LEU A 67 -1.92 -9.95 11.51
CA LEU A 67 -1.35 -9.51 10.25
C LEU A 67 -1.30 -10.70 9.31
N VAL A 68 -1.90 -10.56 8.14
CA VAL A 68 -1.87 -11.56 7.07
C VAL A 68 -0.75 -11.23 6.10
N VAL A 69 0.07 -12.21 5.77
CA VAL A 69 1.27 -12.08 4.93
C VAL A 69 1.14 -13.01 3.73
N ALA A 70 1.08 -12.47 2.52
CA ALA A 70 1.19 -13.30 1.32
C ALA A 70 2.66 -13.69 1.08
N CYS A 71 2.93 -14.95 0.84
CA CYS A 71 4.27 -15.49 0.60
C CYS A 71 4.34 -16.20 -0.74
N GLY A 72 4.96 -15.54 -1.73
CA GLY A 72 5.00 -16.00 -3.12
C GLY A 72 5.62 -17.39 -3.27
N GLU A 73 6.84 -17.59 -2.80
CA GLU A 73 7.54 -18.90 -2.93
C GLU A 73 6.92 -20.03 -2.10
N SER A 74 6.18 -19.71 -1.04
CA SER A 74 5.49 -20.70 -0.23
C SER A 74 4.06 -20.97 -0.68
N ALA A 75 3.53 -20.20 -1.62
CA ALA A 75 2.16 -20.31 -2.12
C ALA A 75 1.08 -20.25 -1.01
N GLN A 76 1.32 -19.45 0.05
CA GLN A 76 0.43 -19.40 1.24
C GLN A 76 0.34 -18.01 1.84
N ALA A 77 -0.74 -17.81 2.60
CA ALA A 77 -0.82 -16.74 3.59
C ALA A 77 -0.34 -17.24 4.96
N ASP A 78 0.46 -16.46 5.65
CA ASP A 78 0.82 -16.66 7.06
C ASP A 78 0.07 -15.65 7.94
N PHE A 79 -0.59 -16.11 8.98
CA PHE A 79 -1.33 -15.29 9.92
C PHE A 79 -0.49 -15.08 11.18
N ILE A 80 -0.04 -13.86 11.39
CA ILE A 80 0.79 -13.46 12.53
C ILE A 80 -0.11 -12.82 13.58
N ASP A 81 -0.21 -13.42 14.75
CA ASP A 81 -0.88 -12.82 15.90
C ASP A 81 -0.08 -11.62 16.41
N LEU A 82 -0.70 -10.45 16.49
CA LEU A 82 -0.03 -9.19 16.81
C LEU A 82 0.39 -9.10 18.28
N ALA A 83 -0.32 -9.77 19.20
CA ALA A 83 0.01 -9.74 20.61
C ALA A 83 1.26 -10.57 20.93
N THR A 84 1.37 -11.74 20.30
CA THR A 84 2.49 -12.68 20.52
C THR A 84 3.61 -12.56 19.49
N ARG A 85 3.33 -11.91 18.35
CA ARG A 85 4.22 -11.81 17.18
C ARG A 85 4.64 -13.17 16.65
N ARG A 86 3.71 -14.14 16.63
CA ARG A 86 3.96 -15.51 16.16
C ARG A 86 2.99 -15.90 15.06
N SER A 87 3.47 -16.74 14.14
CA SER A 87 2.61 -17.43 13.18
C SER A 87 1.66 -18.37 13.93
N VAL A 88 0.36 -18.19 13.71
CA VAL A 88 -0.69 -19.01 14.35
C VAL A 88 -1.44 -19.88 13.35
N ARG A 89 -1.40 -19.55 12.08
CA ARG A 89 -2.07 -20.30 11.02
C ARG A 89 -1.46 -20.01 9.66
N ARG A 90 -1.45 -21.01 8.78
CA ARG A 90 -1.11 -20.87 7.36
C ARG A 90 -2.24 -21.39 6.49
N VAL A 91 -2.48 -20.72 5.36
CA VAL A 91 -3.55 -21.03 4.41
C VAL A 91 -2.98 -21.03 3.01
N ALA A 92 -3.24 -22.08 2.23
CA ALA A 92 -2.81 -22.14 0.83
C ALA A 92 -3.54 -21.09 -0.01
N LEU A 93 -2.79 -20.35 -0.84
CA LEU A 93 -3.33 -19.28 -1.68
C LEU A 93 -3.35 -19.63 -3.19
N GLY A 94 -2.60 -20.61 -3.64
CA GLY A 94 -2.35 -20.91 -5.05
C GLY A 94 -0.95 -20.46 -5.48
N SER A 95 -0.64 -20.59 -6.77
CA SER A 95 0.71 -20.36 -7.30
C SER A 95 1.03 -18.87 -7.37
N ASP A 96 2.22 -18.51 -6.88
CA ASP A 96 2.77 -17.16 -6.80
C ASP A 96 1.75 -16.08 -6.42
N PRO A 97 1.24 -16.10 -5.18
CA PRO A 97 0.28 -15.10 -4.69
C PRO A 97 0.96 -13.74 -4.52
N GLU A 98 0.35 -12.70 -5.11
CA GLU A 98 0.90 -11.35 -5.07
C GLU A 98 0.14 -10.47 -4.07
N ILE A 99 -1.02 -9.96 -4.45
CA ILE A 99 -1.86 -9.09 -3.62
C ILE A 99 -3.17 -9.81 -3.30
N PHE A 100 -3.64 -9.58 -2.10
CA PHE A 100 -4.98 -10.00 -1.69
C PHE A 100 -5.73 -8.85 -1.04
N ASP A 101 -7.05 -8.98 -0.97
CA ASP A 101 -7.91 -8.15 -0.14
C ASP A 101 -8.91 -9.05 0.60
N ILE A 102 -9.26 -8.66 1.84
CA ILE A 102 -10.13 -9.43 2.73
C ILE A 102 -11.46 -8.70 2.86
N THR A 103 -12.57 -9.44 2.77
CA THR A 103 -13.90 -8.88 2.99
C THR A 103 -14.03 -8.29 4.41
N ALA A 104 -14.87 -7.26 4.57
CA ALA A 104 -15.04 -6.55 5.84
C ALA A 104 -15.50 -7.45 7.00
N ASP A 105 -16.20 -8.56 6.68
CA ASP A 105 -16.62 -9.58 7.66
C ASP A 105 -15.50 -10.58 8.01
N GLY A 106 -14.33 -10.47 7.38
CA GLY A 106 -13.18 -11.34 7.62
C GLY A 106 -13.34 -12.77 7.11
N ARG A 107 -14.34 -13.06 6.26
CA ARG A 107 -14.66 -14.44 5.87
C ARG A 107 -14.03 -14.87 4.56
N THR A 108 -13.83 -13.95 3.63
CA THR A 108 -13.31 -14.28 2.30
C THR A 108 -12.06 -13.46 1.99
N LEU A 109 -11.05 -14.13 1.45
CA LEU A 109 -9.85 -13.51 0.91
C LEU A 109 -9.83 -13.74 -0.60
N TYR A 110 -9.64 -12.66 -1.36
CA TYR A 110 -9.44 -12.68 -2.79
C TYR A 110 -7.98 -12.40 -3.09
N VAL A 111 -7.31 -13.27 -3.87
CA VAL A 111 -5.86 -13.18 -4.13
C VAL A 111 -5.56 -13.30 -5.62
N SER A 112 -4.66 -12.44 -6.11
CA SER A 112 -4.09 -12.61 -7.44
C SER A 112 -3.04 -13.72 -7.42
N ASN A 113 -3.19 -14.69 -8.32
CA ASN A 113 -2.24 -15.75 -8.56
C ASN A 113 -1.60 -15.53 -9.94
N GLU A 114 -0.35 -15.04 -9.92
CA GLU A 114 0.33 -14.58 -11.14
C GLU A 114 0.49 -15.70 -12.16
N GLU A 115 1.04 -16.85 -11.75
CA GLU A 115 1.25 -18.01 -12.61
C GLU A 115 -0.05 -18.66 -13.11
N ASP A 116 -1.12 -18.62 -12.28
CA ASP A 116 -2.41 -19.22 -12.64
C ASP A 116 -3.26 -18.31 -13.55
N SER A 117 -2.86 -17.04 -13.76
CA SER A 117 -3.67 -16.01 -14.43
C SER A 117 -5.10 -15.96 -13.87
N ALA A 118 -5.22 -15.98 -12.54
CA ALA A 118 -6.50 -16.13 -11.85
C ALA A 118 -6.60 -15.28 -10.58
N LEU A 119 -7.83 -14.93 -10.23
CA LEU A 119 -8.22 -14.46 -8.91
C LEU A 119 -8.68 -15.67 -8.10
N GLY A 120 -7.93 -16.06 -7.08
CA GLY A 120 -8.28 -17.11 -6.14
C GLY A 120 -9.29 -16.64 -5.09
N ILE A 121 -10.19 -17.51 -4.67
CA ILE A 121 -11.20 -17.26 -3.64
C ILE A 121 -10.96 -18.21 -2.48
N ILE A 122 -10.66 -17.67 -1.30
CA ILE A 122 -10.32 -18.44 -0.11
C ILE A 122 -11.38 -18.18 0.97
N ASP A 123 -12.02 -19.23 1.47
CA ASP A 123 -12.85 -19.17 2.67
C ASP A 123 -11.93 -19.19 3.91
N LEU A 124 -11.80 -18.07 4.58
CA LEU A 124 -10.87 -17.93 5.71
C LEU A 124 -11.26 -18.78 6.94
N PRO A 125 -12.54 -18.95 7.32
CA PRO A 125 -12.93 -19.84 8.40
C PRO A 125 -12.42 -21.26 8.24
N THR A 126 -12.53 -21.84 7.05
CA THR A 126 -12.08 -23.22 6.78
C THR A 126 -10.65 -23.30 6.25
N GLY A 127 -10.09 -22.19 5.77
CA GLY A 127 -8.78 -22.13 5.11
C GLY A 127 -8.75 -22.83 3.76
N LYS A 128 -9.91 -23.03 3.12
CA LYS A 128 -10.01 -23.73 1.82
C LYS A 128 -10.17 -22.76 0.67
N ARG A 129 -9.54 -23.07 -0.45
CA ARG A 129 -9.83 -22.44 -1.74
C ARG A 129 -11.20 -22.93 -2.20
N THR A 130 -12.15 -22.02 -2.37
CA THR A 130 -13.54 -22.32 -2.75
C THR A 130 -13.82 -22.06 -4.22
N GLY A 131 -12.93 -21.35 -4.90
CA GLY A 131 -13.06 -21.05 -6.32
C GLY A 131 -11.86 -20.31 -6.89
N GLU A 132 -11.92 -20.14 -8.20
CA GLU A 132 -11.03 -19.25 -8.95
C GLU A 132 -11.77 -18.62 -10.12
N ILE A 133 -11.38 -17.41 -10.48
CA ILE A 133 -11.93 -16.68 -11.61
C ILE A 133 -10.77 -16.34 -12.53
N LYS A 134 -10.82 -16.84 -13.77
CA LYS A 134 -9.80 -16.50 -14.76
C LYS A 134 -9.88 -15.03 -15.12
N VAL A 135 -8.71 -14.38 -15.07
CA VAL A 135 -8.48 -12.97 -15.41
C VAL A 135 -7.36 -12.89 -16.46
N GLY A 136 -6.92 -11.71 -16.82
CA GLY A 136 -5.79 -11.58 -17.76
C GLY A 136 -4.46 -12.07 -17.18
N GLY A 137 -3.44 -12.23 -18.04
CA GLY A 137 -2.13 -12.72 -17.64
C GLY A 137 -1.42 -11.77 -16.66
N GLU A 138 -0.62 -12.35 -15.77
CA GLU A 138 0.10 -11.69 -14.70
C GLU A 138 -0.81 -10.75 -13.87
N PRO A 139 -1.84 -11.30 -13.17
CA PRO A 139 -2.64 -10.51 -12.26
C PRO A 139 -1.81 -10.12 -11.02
N GLU A 140 -1.83 -8.83 -10.67
CA GLU A 140 -1.04 -8.32 -9.54
C GLU A 140 -1.95 -7.69 -8.47
N GLY A 141 -2.51 -6.52 -8.75
CA GLY A 141 -3.33 -5.78 -7.80
C GLY A 141 -4.72 -6.39 -7.62
N VAL A 142 -5.17 -6.44 -6.37
CA VAL A 142 -6.53 -6.84 -5.99
C VAL A 142 -7.10 -5.77 -5.09
N LYS A 143 -8.34 -5.32 -5.34
CA LYS A 143 -9.05 -4.38 -4.49
C LYS A 143 -10.55 -4.62 -4.50
N LEU A 144 -11.12 -4.86 -3.32
CA LEU A 144 -12.57 -4.90 -3.13
C LEU A 144 -13.18 -3.52 -3.39
N ALA A 145 -14.27 -3.50 -4.13
CA ALA A 145 -15.07 -2.29 -4.28
C ALA A 145 -15.74 -1.92 -2.95
N ALA A 146 -16.04 -0.63 -2.76
CA ALA A 146 -16.65 -0.14 -1.53
C ALA A 146 -18.02 -0.76 -1.23
N ASP A 147 -18.75 -1.19 -2.27
CA ASP A 147 -20.05 -1.84 -2.15
C ASP A 147 -19.98 -3.33 -1.76
N GLY A 148 -18.76 -3.90 -1.72
CA GLY A 148 -18.51 -5.31 -1.43
C GLY A 148 -19.08 -6.29 -2.47
N LYS A 149 -19.50 -5.83 -3.66
CA LYS A 149 -20.10 -6.68 -4.71
C LYS A 149 -19.15 -7.00 -5.83
N SER A 150 -18.07 -6.23 -5.96
CA SER A 150 -17.08 -6.39 -7.03
C SER A 150 -15.67 -6.40 -6.46
N VAL A 151 -14.75 -7.00 -7.23
CA VAL A 151 -13.30 -6.92 -7.02
C VAL A 151 -12.66 -6.36 -8.28
N PHE A 152 -11.75 -5.43 -8.12
CA PHE A 152 -10.88 -4.94 -9.18
C PHE A 152 -9.58 -5.74 -9.18
N VAL A 153 -9.15 -6.20 -10.36
CA VAL A 153 -7.91 -6.98 -10.53
C VAL A 153 -7.12 -6.39 -11.69
N THR A 154 -5.84 -6.07 -11.48
CA THR A 154 -4.97 -5.67 -12.59
C THR A 154 -4.50 -6.88 -13.39
N SER A 155 -4.34 -6.72 -14.71
CA SER A 155 -3.57 -7.64 -15.56
C SER A 155 -2.43 -6.86 -16.20
N GLU A 156 -1.21 -7.23 -15.84
CA GLU A 156 0.01 -6.56 -16.31
C GLU A 156 0.18 -6.71 -17.82
N VAL A 157 -0.01 -7.94 -18.32
CA VAL A 157 0.13 -8.29 -19.74
C VAL A 157 -0.93 -7.59 -20.61
N ALA A 158 -2.19 -7.59 -20.16
CA ALA A 158 -3.28 -7.02 -20.93
C ALA A 158 -3.37 -5.48 -20.81
N GLY A 159 -2.73 -4.86 -19.79
CA GLY A 159 -2.81 -3.41 -19.54
C GLY A 159 -4.23 -2.97 -19.17
N VAL A 160 -4.96 -3.80 -18.44
CA VAL A 160 -6.35 -3.55 -18.04
C VAL A 160 -6.57 -3.76 -16.56
N VAL A 161 -7.67 -3.19 -16.06
CA VAL A 161 -8.30 -3.53 -14.79
C VAL A 161 -9.56 -4.34 -15.09
N HIS A 162 -9.61 -5.58 -14.62
CA HIS A 162 -10.80 -6.39 -14.64
C HIS A 162 -11.73 -5.99 -13.52
N VAL A 163 -13.03 -5.90 -13.80
CA VAL A 163 -14.08 -5.79 -12.79
C VAL A 163 -14.74 -7.16 -12.68
N VAL A 164 -14.59 -7.79 -11.52
CA VAL A 164 -15.13 -9.11 -11.26
C VAL A 164 -16.39 -8.97 -10.39
N ASP A 165 -17.52 -9.47 -10.87
CA ASP A 165 -18.74 -9.61 -10.09
C ASP A 165 -18.64 -10.82 -9.16
N LEU A 166 -18.78 -10.59 -7.85
CA LEU A 166 -18.59 -11.62 -6.84
C LEU A 166 -19.74 -12.62 -6.77
N ALA A 167 -20.97 -12.17 -7.02
CA ALA A 167 -22.15 -13.06 -7.00
C ALA A 167 -22.13 -14.04 -8.17
N GLY A 168 -21.81 -13.54 -9.37
CA GLY A 168 -21.73 -14.36 -10.57
C GLY A 168 -20.38 -15.02 -10.81
N GLN A 169 -19.36 -14.70 -9.98
CA GLN A 169 -17.98 -15.19 -10.10
C GLN A 169 -17.40 -15.06 -11.52
N LYS A 170 -17.55 -13.89 -12.12
CA LYS A 170 -17.12 -13.65 -13.50
C LYS A 170 -16.63 -12.23 -13.73
N VAL A 171 -15.75 -12.06 -14.72
CA VAL A 171 -15.36 -10.74 -15.21
C VAL A 171 -16.56 -10.12 -15.95
N VAL A 172 -16.95 -8.91 -15.55
CA VAL A 172 -18.09 -8.17 -16.13
C VAL A 172 -17.67 -6.91 -16.88
N ALA A 173 -16.43 -6.45 -16.70
CA ALA A 173 -15.87 -5.34 -17.46
C ALA A 173 -14.34 -5.42 -17.50
N ASN A 174 -13.75 -4.84 -18.55
CA ASN A 174 -12.33 -4.64 -18.72
C ASN A 174 -12.07 -3.16 -18.97
N ILE A 175 -11.39 -2.50 -18.04
CA ILE A 175 -11.11 -1.07 -18.11
C ILE A 175 -9.66 -0.90 -18.56
N ARG A 176 -9.42 -0.21 -19.67
CA ARG A 176 -8.06 0.04 -20.15
C ARG A 176 -7.30 0.93 -19.16
N ALA A 177 -6.13 0.48 -18.75
CA ALA A 177 -5.15 1.23 -17.95
C ALA A 177 -3.91 1.55 -18.79
N GLY A 178 -2.82 1.99 -18.17
CA GLY A 178 -1.52 2.11 -18.81
C GLY A 178 -0.78 0.77 -18.87
N LYS A 179 0.53 0.83 -19.21
CA LYS A 179 1.37 -0.37 -19.32
C LYS A 179 1.75 -0.89 -17.94
N ARG A 180 1.56 -2.19 -17.74
CA ARG A 180 1.87 -2.91 -16.52
C ARG A 180 1.17 -2.30 -15.29
N PRO A 181 -0.17 -2.36 -15.22
CA PRO A 181 -0.91 -1.86 -14.06
C PRO A 181 -0.64 -2.73 -12.83
N ARG A 182 -0.36 -2.08 -11.66
CA ARG A 182 0.12 -2.77 -10.45
C ARG A 182 -0.84 -2.63 -9.27
N ARG A 183 -0.82 -1.51 -8.57
CA ARG A 183 -1.46 -1.30 -7.27
C ARG A 183 -2.63 -0.35 -7.37
N PHE A 184 -3.52 -0.50 -6.41
CA PHE A 184 -4.74 0.30 -6.30
C PHE A 184 -4.76 1.19 -5.07
N ALA A 185 -5.40 2.35 -5.18
CA ALA A 185 -5.98 3.08 -4.07
C ALA A 185 -7.39 3.51 -4.45
N LEU A 186 -8.34 3.26 -3.56
CA LEU A 186 -9.73 3.68 -3.69
C LEU A 186 -9.93 4.97 -2.89
N THR A 187 -10.64 5.95 -3.44
CA THR A 187 -11.03 7.12 -2.65
C THR A 187 -11.97 6.70 -1.51
N PRO A 188 -11.98 7.41 -0.36
CA PRO A 188 -12.79 7.01 0.80
C PRO A 188 -14.30 6.90 0.52
N ASP A 189 -14.80 7.68 -0.43
CA ASP A 189 -16.19 7.61 -0.90
C ASP A 189 -16.45 6.47 -1.90
N GLY A 190 -15.38 5.75 -2.30
CA GLY A 190 -15.45 4.68 -3.29
C GLY A 190 -15.70 5.14 -4.72
N ALA A 191 -15.77 6.45 -4.99
CA ALA A 191 -16.14 6.97 -6.30
C ALA A 191 -15.06 6.80 -7.36
N THR A 192 -13.78 6.89 -6.99
CA THR A 192 -12.68 6.70 -7.93
C THR A 192 -11.66 5.67 -7.43
N LEU A 193 -11.20 4.85 -8.36
CA LEU A 193 -10.12 3.90 -8.18
C LEU A 193 -8.90 4.40 -8.96
N TRP A 194 -7.79 4.55 -8.27
CA TRP A 194 -6.52 4.93 -8.88
C TRP A 194 -5.67 3.68 -9.07
N VAL A 195 -5.01 3.55 -10.21
CA VAL A 195 -4.13 2.41 -10.51
C VAL A 195 -2.79 2.89 -11.05
N THR A 196 -1.69 2.39 -10.47
CA THR A 196 -0.33 2.67 -10.95
C THR A 196 -0.02 1.86 -12.20
N ASN A 197 0.67 2.49 -13.17
CA ASN A 197 1.12 1.86 -14.41
C ASN A 197 2.66 1.88 -14.42
N GLU A 198 3.28 0.75 -14.07
CA GLU A 198 4.72 0.66 -13.80
C GLU A 198 5.58 1.07 -15.00
N LEU A 199 5.20 0.65 -16.21
CA LEU A 199 5.98 0.91 -17.43
C LEU A 199 5.43 2.06 -18.28
N ASP A 200 4.60 2.92 -17.69
CA ASP A 200 4.00 4.07 -18.38
C ASP A 200 4.19 5.40 -17.61
N ALA A 201 5.00 5.38 -16.54
CA ALA A 201 5.27 6.54 -15.68
C ALA A 201 3.96 7.27 -15.29
N SER A 202 2.90 6.54 -14.98
CA SER A 202 1.57 7.15 -14.81
C SER A 202 0.71 6.44 -13.77
N VAL A 203 -0.39 7.12 -13.40
CA VAL A 203 -1.54 6.57 -12.68
C VAL A 203 -2.78 6.79 -13.54
N THR A 204 -3.59 5.76 -13.73
CA THR A 204 -4.92 5.86 -14.33
C THR A 204 -5.95 6.07 -13.23
N VAL A 205 -6.86 7.02 -13.40
CA VAL A 205 -7.99 7.28 -12.52
C VAL A 205 -9.25 6.71 -13.18
N ILE A 206 -9.94 5.82 -12.48
CA ILE A 206 -11.12 5.11 -12.94
C ILE A 206 -12.33 5.60 -12.13
N ASP A 207 -13.43 5.96 -12.80
CA ASP A 207 -14.75 6.12 -12.21
C ASP A 207 -15.33 4.70 -11.95
N THR A 208 -15.58 4.38 -10.69
CA THR A 208 -15.98 3.02 -10.29
C THR A 208 -17.40 2.68 -10.72
N ALA A 209 -18.31 3.67 -10.71
CA ALA A 209 -19.72 3.47 -11.11
C ALA A 209 -19.86 3.31 -12.62
N ARG A 210 -19.13 4.14 -13.39
CA ARG A 210 -19.14 4.10 -14.86
C ARG A 210 -18.26 3.00 -15.42
N ARG A 211 -17.31 2.50 -14.61
CA ARG A 211 -16.29 1.52 -15.01
C ARG A 211 -15.45 2.01 -16.20
N GLU A 212 -15.03 3.26 -16.15
CA GLU A 212 -14.30 3.94 -17.21
C GLU A 212 -13.08 4.67 -16.66
N ALA A 213 -11.98 4.67 -17.42
CA ALA A 213 -10.84 5.53 -17.14
C ALA A 213 -11.21 6.99 -17.48
N VAL A 214 -11.14 7.87 -16.48
CA VAL A 214 -11.54 9.28 -16.61
C VAL A 214 -10.36 10.25 -16.63
N ALA A 215 -9.17 9.81 -16.23
CA ALA A 215 -7.94 10.61 -16.30
C ALA A 215 -6.69 9.75 -16.25
N THR A 216 -5.59 10.34 -16.69
CA THR A 216 -4.22 9.80 -16.52
C THR A 216 -3.34 10.89 -15.92
N ILE A 217 -2.67 10.56 -14.81
CA ILE A 217 -1.68 11.44 -14.15
C ILE A 217 -0.29 10.93 -14.57
N ARG A 218 0.53 11.79 -15.17
CA ARG A 218 1.88 11.44 -15.59
C ARG A 218 2.90 12.02 -14.62
N PHE A 219 3.98 11.29 -14.42
CA PHE A 219 5.05 11.71 -13.53
C PHE A 219 6.30 12.06 -14.31
N GLU A 220 6.91 13.15 -13.90
CA GLU A 220 8.22 13.62 -14.38
C GLU A 220 9.09 13.87 -13.15
N VAL A 221 10.33 13.37 -13.19
CA VAL A 221 11.33 13.58 -12.13
C VAL A 221 12.55 14.19 -12.79
N LYS A 222 12.95 15.37 -12.34
CA LYS A 222 14.13 16.06 -12.90
C LYS A 222 15.38 15.18 -12.81
N GLY A 223 16.00 14.90 -13.93
CA GLY A 223 17.23 14.09 -14.02
C GLY A 223 16.97 12.57 -14.11
N ALA A 224 15.75 12.09 -13.99
CA ALA A 224 15.40 10.70 -14.26
C ALA A 224 14.94 10.51 -15.71
N ARG A 225 15.24 9.35 -16.29
CA ARG A 225 14.67 8.96 -17.59
C ARG A 225 13.23 8.50 -17.38
N ALA A 226 12.34 8.72 -18.34
CA ALA A 226 10.95 8.27 -18.25
C ALA A 226 10.83 6.75 -17.96
N ALA A 227 11.73 5.93 -18.51
CA ALA A 227 11.75 4.48 -18.26
C ALA A 227 12.18 4.09 -16.84
N ASP A 228 12.76 4.99 -16.06
CA ASP A 228 13.14 4.77 -14.67
C ASP A 228 12.04 5.24 -13.70
N ILE A 229 11.04 5.97 -14.18
CA ILE A 229 9.87 6.35 -13.41
C ILE A 229 8.88 5.19 -13.46
N THR A 230 8.92 4.36 -12.43
CA THR A 230 8.16 3.09 -12.40
C THR A 230 7.18 3.09 -11.22
N PRO A 231 5.97 3.71 -11.36
CA PRO A 231 4.99 3.80 -10.29
C PRO A 231 4.51 2.43 -9.84
N VAL A 232 4.56 2.14 -8.51
CA VAL A 232 4.07 0.89 -7.94
C VAL A 232 3.21 1.16 -6.71
N GLY A 233 3.81 1.48 -5.57
CA GLY A 233 3.08 1.75 -4.34
C GLY A 233 2.14 2.93 -4.49
N LEU A 234 0.92 2.79 -4.02
CA LEU A 234 -0.11 3.82 -4.08
C LEU A 234 -0.91 3.82 -2.78
N LEU A 235 -1.06 4.98 -2.19
CA LEU A 235 -1.79 5.17 -0.95
C LEU A 235 -2.60 6.47 -1.01
N MET A 236 -3.80 6.45 -0.43
CA MET A 236 -4.69 7.61 -0.32
C MET A 236 -4.75 8.08 1.13
N SER A 237 -4.76 9.40 1.38
CA SER A 237 -5.08 9.94 2.71
C SER A 237 -6.53 9.62 3.10
N ARG A 238 -6.81 9.54 4.41
CA ARG A 238 -8.15 9.19 4.91
C ARG A 238 -9.23 10.21 4.53
N ASP A 239 -8.84 11.46 4.40
CA ASP A 239 -9.75 12.52 3.94
C ASP A 239 -9.93 12.53 2.41
N GLY A 240 -9.22 11.67 1.69
CA GLY A 240 -9.27 11.55 0.24
C GLY A 240 -8.68 12.73 -0.53
N ARG A 241 -7.98 13.66 0.15
CA ARG A 241 -7.45 14.87 -0.50
C ARG A 241 -6.08 14.68 -1.11
N ARG A 242 -5.29 13.73 -0.60
CA ARG A 242 -3.93 13.47 -1.07
C ARG A 242 -3.75 12.01 -1.44
N ALA A 243 -2.98 11.78 -2.50
CA ALA A 243 -2.46 10.47 -2.85
C ALA A 243 -0.93 10.51 -2.81
N PHE A 244 -0.34 9.38 -2.45
CA PHE A 244 1.10 9.17 -2.40
C PHE A 244 1.44 8.04 -3.36
N VAL A 245 2.40 8.29 -4.26
CA VAL A 245 2.80 7.34 -5.32
C VAL A 245 4.28 7.07 -5.25
N ALA A 246 4.67 5.84 -4.98
CA ALA A 246 6.07 5.42 -5.04
C ALA A 246 6.51 5.25 -6.50
N LEU A 247 7.51 6.02 -6.93
CA LEU A 247 7.95 6.09 -8.33
C LEU A 247 9.10 5.10 -8.65
N GLY A 248 9.20 4.02 -7.87
CA GLY A 248 10.09 2.90 -8.11
C GLY A 248 11.55 3.29 -8.35
N ARG A 249 12.07 3.02 -9.54
CA ARG A 249 13.48 3.24 -9.90
C ARG A 249 13.87 4.71 -9.94
N ALA A 250 12.92 5.63 -10.01
CA ALA A 250 13.20 7.06 -9.84
C ALA A 250 13.55 7.44 -8.40
N ASN A 251 13.39 6.52 -7.42
CA ASN A 251 13.75 6.73 -6.02
C ASN A 251 13.02 7.90 -5.35
N HIS A 252 11.80 8.19 -5.79
CA HIS A 252 10.98 9.27 -5.27
C HIS A 252 9.59 8.76 -4.85
N VAL A 253 8.96 9.53 -3.99
CA VAL A 253 7.51 9.47 -3.77
C VAL A 253 6.90 10.78 -4.26
N ALA A 254 5.88 10.68 -5.11
CA ALA A 254 5.07 11.82 -5.54
C ALA A 254 3.91 12.02 -4.58
N PHE A 255 3.68 13.27 -4.18
CA PHE A 255 2.49 13.73 -3.49
C PHE A 255 1.56 14.32 -4.55
N VAL A 256 0.31 13.90 -4.54
CA VAL A 256 -0.66 14.29 -5.56
C VAL A 256 -1.91 14.83 -4.87
N ASP A 257 -2.34 16.02 -5.27
CA ASP A 257 -3.65 16.54 -4.89
C ASP A 257 -4.75 15.81 -5.68
N VAL A 258 -5.68 15.18 -4.98
CA VAL A 258 -6.68 14.28 -5.57
C VAL A 258 -7.69 15.05 -6.41
N ALA A 259 -8.12 16.23 -5.95
CA ALA A 259 -9.14 17.02 -6.62
C ALA A 259 -8.64 17.59 -7.96
N THR A 260 -7.42 18.12 -7.97
CA THR A 260 -6.79 18.70 -9.17
C THR A 260 -6.00 17.71 -9.98
N ARG A 261 -5.68 16.53 -9.41
CA ARG A 261 -4.83 15.48 -10.02
C ARG A 261 -3.43 15.97 -10.37
N LYS A 262 -2.92 16.96 -9.64
CA LYS A 262 -1.60 17.53 -9.86
C LYS A 262 -0.60 17.02 -8.85
N VAL A 263 0.61 16.74 -9.30
CA VAL A 263 1.76 16.48 -8.42
C VAL A 263 2.10 17.79 -7.71
N THR A 264 2.08 17.75 -6.36
CA THR A 264 2.42 18.91 -5.53
C THR A 264 3.87 18.87 -5.09
N ASP A 265 4.39 17.66 -4.80
CA ASP A 265 5.74 17.48 -4.30
C ASP A 265 6.35 16.17 -4.80
N LEU A 266 7.68 16.15 -4.87
CA LEU A 266 8.48 14.96 -5.15
C LEU A 266 9.54 14.83 -4.05
N VAL A 267 9.51 13.74 -3.31
CA VAL A 267 10.41 13.49 -2.19
C VAL A 267 11.39 12.38 -2.56
N LEU A 268 12.69 12.70 -2.54
CA LEU A 268 13.75 11.70 -2.73
C LEU A 268 13.81 10.78 -1.52
N VAL A 269 13.84 9.46 -1.77
CA VAL A 269 13.90 8.39 -0.76
C VAL A 269 15.01 7.38 -1.11
N GLY A 270 14.99 6.18 -0.54
CA GLY A 270 15.95 5.14 -0.88
C GLY A 270 15.71 4.53 -2.28
N LYS A 271 16.56 3.55 -2.66
CA LYS A 271 16.53 2.97 -4.01
C LYS A 271 15.33 2.03 -4.19
N ARG A 272 14.60 2.24 -5.29
CA ARG A 272 13.38 1.51 -5.67
C ARG A 272 12.29 1.65 -4.62
N ALA A 273 11.74 2.86 -4.49
CA ALA A 273 10.56 3.12 -3.66
C ALA A 273 9.41 2.19 -4.07
N TRP A 274 8.84 1.43 -3.11
CA TRP A 274 7.90 0.36 -3.40
C TRP A 274 6.63 0.46 -2.55
N GLY A 275 6.59 -0.16 -1.36
CA GLY A 275 5.45 -0.12 -0.46
C GLY A 275 5.35 1.18 0.32
N LEU A 276 4.14 1.60 0.65
CA LEU A 276 3.83 2.81 1.39
C LEU A 276 2.95 2.50 2.60
N GLY A 277 3.18 3.19 3.71
CA GLY A 277 2.33 3.18 4.89
C GLY A 277 2.21 4.58 5.48
N LEU A 278 1.05 4.94 5.99
CA LEU A 278 0.78 6.24 6.59
C LEU A 278 0.40 6.04 8.06
N ASP A 279 0.96 6.83 8.98
CA ASP A 279 0.56 6.76 10.39
C ASP A 279 -0.88 7.25 10.59
N ARG A 280 -1.47 6.92 11.75
CA ARG A 280 -2.86 7.29 12.06
C ARG A 280 -3.07 8.80 12.04
N ALA A 281 -2.07 9.57 12.43
CA ALA A 281 -2.13 11.03 12.43
C ALA A 281 -1.88 11.65 11.05
N GLU A 282 -1.49 10.84 10.04
CA GLU A 282 -1.10 11.25 8.69
C GLU A 282 0.04 12.29 8.67
N GLN A 283 0.90 12.22 9.68
CA GLN A 283 2.08 13.09 9.80
C GLN A 283 3.34 12.46 9.23
N ARG A 284 3.40 11.12 9.18
CA ARG A 284 4.57 10.36 8.73
C ARG A 284 4.17 9.35 7.67
N LEU A 285 4.84 9.43 6.52
CA LEU A 285 4.76 8.44 5.46
C LEU A 285 5.99 7.54 5.53
N TYR A 286 5.77 6.24 5.56
CA TYR A 286 6.80 5.20 5.61
C TYR A 286 6.94 4.60 4.23
N VAL A 287 8.11 4.74 3.63
CA VAL A 287 8.39 4.34 2.24
C VAL A 287 9.41 3.21 2.24
N VAL A 288 9.01 2.05 1.78
CA VAL A 288 9.88 0.87 1.67
C VAL A 288 10.72 0.97 0.40
N ASN A 289 12.04 0.73 0.50
CA ASN A 289 12.99 0.90 -0.59
C ASN A 289 13.65 -0.44 -0.92
N GLY A 290 13.14 -1.13 -1.95
CA GLY A 290 13.45 -2.55 -2.24
C GLY A 290 14.89 -2.83 -2.74
N LEU A 291 15.66 -1.82 -3.15
CA LEU A 291 17.05 -2.00 -3.61
C LEU A 291 18.11 -1.34 -2.71
N SER A 292 17.70 -0.67 -1.65
CA SER A 292 18.62 -0.16 -0.63
C SER A 292 18.43 -0.82 0.74
N ASP A 293 17.52 -1.81 0.85
CA ASP A 293 17.29 -2.60 2.04
C ASP A 293 16.90 -1.75 3.26
N ASP A 294 16.09 -0.71 3.01
CA ASP A 294 15.72 0.25 4.03
C ASP A 294 14.30 0.80 3.85
N LEU A 295 13.89 1.57 4.82
CA LEU A 295 12.65 2.32 4.85
C LEU A 295 12.95 3.78 5.13
N THR A 296 12.41 4.70 4.33
CA THR A 296 12.50 6.14 4.56
C THR A 296 11.22 6.64 5.24
N ILE A 297 11.39 7.37 6.35
CA ILE A 297 10.32 8.08 7.05
C ILE A 297 10.28 9.50 6.48
N VAL A 298 9.12 9.92 5.99
CA VAL A 298 8.91 11.22 5.35
C VAL A 298 7.94 12.05 6.19
N ASP A 299 8.25 13.32 6.40
CA ASP A 299 7.32 14.32 6.96
C ASP A 299 6.29 14.68 5.89
N VAL A 300 5.02 14.41 6.17
CA VAL A 300 3.94 14.61 5.20
C VAL A 300 3.62 16.08 4.99
N ALA A 301 3.73 16.91 6.03
CA ALA A 301 3.43 18.34 5.93
C ALA A 301 4.55 19.12 5.25
N ALA A 302 5.81 18.77 5.56
CA ALA A 302 6.98 19.42 4.99
C ALA A 302 7.41 18.82 3.64
N ALA A 303 6.86 17.68 3.24
CA ALA A 303 7.28 16.89 2.07
C ALA A 303 8.81 16.65 2.05
N LYS A 304 9.36 16.19 3.19
CA LYS A 304 10.81 15.99 3.36
C LYS A 304 11.14 14.67 4.03
N PRO A 305 12.22 13.98 3.60
CA PRO A 305 12.70 12.80 4.31
C PRO A 305 13.24 13.20 5.69
N LEU A 306 12.91 12.44 6.72
CA LEU A 306 13.37 12.65 8.10
C LEU A 306 14.49 11.69 8.48
N LYS A 307 14.30 10.41 8.16
CA LYS A 307 15.19 9.33 8.58
C LYS A 307 15.08 8.14 7.62
N THR A 308 16.19 7.43 7.45
CA THR A 308 16.22 6.13 6.77
C THR A 308 16.69 5.06 7.74
N VAL A 309 16.00 3.92 7.77
CA VAL A 309 16.23 2.80 8.70
C VAL A 309 16.37 1.52 7.92
N LYS A 310 17.39 0.71 8.20
CA LYS A 310 17.54 -0.65 7.64
C LYS A 310 16.45 -1.56 8.19
N VAL A 311 15.75 -2.28 7.31
CA VAL A 311 14.57 -3.10 7.65
C VAL A 311 14.60 -4.51 7.05
N GLY A 312 15.79 -4.99 6.67
CA GLY A 312 15.98 -6.30 6.05
C GLY A 312 16.16 -6.22 4.54
N ARG A 313 16.44 -7.37 3.91
CA ARG A 313 16.81 -7.45 2.48
C ARG A 313 15.59 -7.53 1.58
N VAL A 314 15.58 -6.68 0.55
CA VAL A 314 14.50 -6.54 -0.42
C VAL A 314 13.16 -6.34 0.29
N PRO A 315 13.00 -5.25 1.06
CA PRO A 315 11.73 -4.95 1.71
C PRO A 315 10.66 -4.59 0.67
N HIS A 316 9.41 -5.05 0.90
CA HIS A 316 8.35 -4.96 -0.09
C HIS A 316 7.11 -4.17 0.37
N SER A 317 6.55 -4.49 1.51
CA SER A 317 5.33 -3.87 2.03
C SER A 317 5.51 -3.41 3.47
N VAL A 318 4.70 -2.44 3.88
CA VAL A 318 4.67 -1.93 5.26
C VAL A 318 3.23 -1.75 5.74
N VAL A 319 2.95 -2.19 6.97
CA VAL A 319 1.67 -1.99 7.67
C VAL A 319 1.96 -1.47 9.07
N LEU A 320 1.24 -0.43 9.46
CA LEU A 320 1.35 0.20 10.78
C LEU A 320 0.25 -0.34 11.70
N VAL A 321 0.63 -0.58 12.97
CA VAL A 321 -0.25 -1.02 14.06
C VAL A 321 -0.09 -0.02 15.20
N GLU A 322 -1.14 0.79 15.43
CA GLU A 322 -1.16 1.92 16.38
C GLU A 322 -2.35 1.82 17.34
#